data_5eccf1c54cd838a19c08cc8266ea1299
#
_entry.id   5eccf1c54cd838a19c08cc8266ea1299
#
_cell.length_a   1.000
_cell.length_b   1.000
_cell.length_c   1.000
_cell.angle_alpha   90.00
_cell.angle_beta   90.00
_cell.angle_gamma   90.00
#
_symmetry.space_group_name_H-M   'P 1'
#
loop_
_entity.id
_entity.type
_entity.pdbx_description
1 polymer ?
#
loop_
_entity_poly.entity_id
_entity_poly.type
_entity_poly.pdbx_seq_one_letter_code
_entity_poly.pdbx_strand_id
1 'polypeptide(L)'
;MRITRHTAIGLLAVLAFAAAGPATAQGRAGEPVQTKPDVCLPPERLFDGDGDVTRNRKALGSRDLCLRLDVFSEGQLRWVFQIIQNKKHAAGPLWVVPHDDEDVAFDSAVYAVLRYGGTVVAVERNGDRYNRIGKRKQDPNRNFQVRGEGKCRLQLARSPQFTRNLMRWLHKGQPVIALHTNKAGYDLVPEPDEEKSKGNVSIGIERAEDSHITEFPAARPIRAKSPNDTLIYVASRQKPGNVAQLSRFVAALNQSGIHVLYEHVARNDCSLSNYAVWRNLPYVNIEVVDGDDTGAQTRMIDTVMRLIRSGQGPQR
;
A
#
# COMPACT_ATOMS: atom_id res chain seq x y z
N MET A 1 -78.53 37.15 13.25
CA MET A 1 -79.38 35.98 13.02
C MET A 1 -79.20 35.54 11.57
N ARG A 2 -78.27 34.61 11.28
CA ARG A 2 -78.19 33.92 10.00
C ARG A 2 -77.61 32.55 10.23
N ILE A 3 -78.32 31.54 9.91
CA ILE A 3 -78.05 30.14 10.05
C ILE A 3 -77.32 29.71 8.81
N THR A 4 -76.12 29.08 8.94
CA THR A 4 -75.40 28.43 7.82
C THR A 4 -75.40 26.94 8.05
N ARG A 5 -75.88 26.19 7.05
CA ARG A 5 -76.00 24.75 6.97
C ARG A 5 -74.67 24.11 6.69
N HIS A 6 -74.33 23.06 7.43
CA HIS A 6 -73.20 22.17 7.13
C HIS A 6 -73.66 21.08 6.14
N THR A 7 -72.95 21.00 5.03
CA THR A 7 -73.03 19.89 4.07
C THR A 7 -71.92 18.91 4.34
N ALA A 8 -72.22 17.68 4.71
CA ALA A 8 -71.30 16.60 4.86
C ALA A 8 -71.02 15.96 3.48
N ILE A 9 -69.77 15.91 3.06
CA ILE A 9 -69.31 15.17 1.88
C ILE A 9 -68.61 13.89 2.37
N GLY A 10 -69.26 12.77 2.07
CA GLY A 10 -68.67 11.44 2.36
C GLY A 10 -67.56 11.11 1.37
N LEU A 11 -66.40 10.79 1.86
CA LEU A 11 -65.31 10.33 1.07
C LEU A 11 -65.30 8.79 1.05
N LEU A 12 -65.58 8.21 -0.12
CA LEU A 12 -65.44 6.76 -0.38
C LEU A 12 -63.90 6.47 -0.55
N ALA A 13 -63.34 5.71 0.35
CA ALA A 13 -61.98 5.18 0.20
C ALA A 13 -62.00 3.90 -0.64
N VAL A 14 -61.48 3.96 -1.85
CA VAL A 14 -61.22 2.78 -2.69
C VAL A 14 -59.86 2.18 -2.27
N LEU A 15 -59.93 1.01 -1.63
CA LEU A 15 -58.75 0.19 -1.33
C LEU A 15 -58.29 -0.52 -2.60
N ALA A 16 -57.21 -0.05 -3.23
CA ALA A 16 -56.53 -0.77 -4.29
C ALA A 16 -55.52 -1.77 -3.65
N PHE A 17 -55.82 -3.05 -3.75
CA PHE A 17 -54.87 -4.12 -3.47
C PHE A 17 -53.86 -4.17 -4.59
N ALA A 18 -52.63 -3.69 -4.34
CA ALA A 18 -51.47 -3.94 -5.19
C ALA A 18 -50.94 -5.34 -4.87
N ALA A 19 -51.06 -6.26 -5.82
CA ALA A 19 -50.42 -7.56 -5.76
C ALA A 19 -48.89 -7.36 -5.84
N ALA A 20 -48.21 -7.62 -4.74
CA ALA A 20 -46.74 -7.67 -4.72
C ALA A 20 -46.30 -8.93 -5.47
N GLY A 21 -45.79 -8.76 -6.68
CA GLY A 21 -45.06 -9.81 -7.39
C GLY A 21 -43.78 -10.18 -6.64
N PRO A 22 -43.25 -11.42 -6.82
CA PRO A 22 -42.04 -11.84 -6.13
C PRO A 22 -40.87 -10.98 -6.60
N ALA A 23 -40.29 -10.24 -5.67
CA ALA A 23 -39.04 -9.54 -5.88
C ALA A 23 -37.95 -10.58 -6.18
N THR A 24 -37.53 -10.68 -7.42
CA THR A 24 -36.30 -11.39 -7.79
C THR A 24 -35.16 -10.70 -7.09
N ALA A 25 -34.59 -11.37 -6.10
CA ALA A 25 -33.36 -10.95 -5.45
C ALA A 25 -32.23 -11.00 -6.49
N GLN A 26 -32.00 -9.90 -7.20
CA GLN A 26 -30.74 -9.68 -7.88
C GLN A 26 -29.68 -9.56 -6.80
N GLY A 27 -28.89 -10.64 -6.66
CA GLY A 27 -27.73 -10.67 -5.76
C GLY A 27 -26.80 -9.52 -6.11
N ARG A 28 -26.75 -8.52 -5.25
CA ARG A 28 -25.67 -7.54 -5.24
C ARG A 28 -24.38 -8.33 -5.07
N ALA A 29 -23.43 -8.13 -6.00
CA ALA A 29 -22.07 -8.63 -5.88
C ALA A 29 -21.59 -8.40 -4.44
N GLY A 30 -21.17 -9.49 -3.77
CA GLY A 30 -21.15 -9.61 -2.33
C GLY A 30 -20.42 -8.49 -1.62
N GLU A 31 -21.06 -7.87 -0.66
CA GLU A 31 -20.36 -7.09 0.36
C GLU A 31 -19.33 -8.00 1.04
N PRO A 32 -18.09 -7.53 1.21
CA PRO A 32 -17.05 -8.31 1.87
C PRO A 32 -17.45 -8.60 3.31
N VAL A 33 -17.60 -9.87 3.60
CA VAL A 33 -17.85 -10.32 4.97
C VAL A 33 -16.54 -10.19 5.74
N GLN A 34 -16.54 -9.34 6.77
CA GLN A 34 -15.41 -9.28 7.71
C GLN A 34 -15.17 -10.68 8.28
N THR A 35 -14.04 -11.27 7.97
CA THR A 35 -13.73 -12.61 8.44
C THR A 35 -13.37 -12.59 9.92
N LYS A 36 -13.79 -13.61 10.66
CA LYS A 36 -13.27 -13.86 12.00
C LYS A 36 -11.75 -13.97 11.93
N PRO A 37 -10.99 -13.41 12.89
CA PRO A 37 -9.53 -13.32 12.83
C PRO A 37 -8.80 -14.64 12.56
N ASP A 38 -9.45 -15.78 12.89
CA ASP A 38 -8.83 -17.10 12.88
C ASP A 38 -9.15 -17.97 11.65
N VAL A 39 -9.95 -17.47 10.70
CA VAL A 39 -10.35 -18.25 9.52
C VAL A 39 -9.53 -17.83 8.30
N CYS A 40 -8.81 -18.79 7.72
CA CYS A 40 -8.16 -18.60 6.43
C CYS A 40 -9.18 -18.78 5.29
N LEU A 41 -9.17 -17.85 4.36
CA LEU A 41 -10.01 -17.90 3.16
C LEU A 41 -9.33 -18.67 2.04
N PRO A 42 -10.08 -19.30 1.15
CA PRO A 42 -9.53 -19.72 -0.14
C PRO A 42 -9.37 -18.51 -1.07
N PRO A 43 -8.48 -18.58 -2.09
CA PRO A 43 -8.21 -17.44 -2.99
C PRO A 43 -9.47 -16.85 -3.64
N GLU A 44 -10.45 -17.66 -3.97
CA GLU A 44 -11.73 -17.27 -4.62
C GLU A 44 -12.61 -16.36 -3.74
N ARG A 45 -12.25 -16.18 -2.48
CA ARG A 45 -12.96 -15.31 -1.53
C ARG A 45 -12.27 -13.97 -1.33
N LEU A 46 -11.10 -13.76 -1.93
CA LEU A 46 -10.45 -12.46 -2.00
C LEU A 46 -11.10 -11.60 -3.08
N PHE A 47 -10.90 -10.29 -3.00
CA PHE A 47 -11.26 -9.39 -4.10
C PHE A 47 -10.28 -9.58 -5.26
N ASP A 48 -10.76 -9.38 -6.48
CA ASP A 48 -9.98 -9.63 -7.70
C ASP A 48 -10.46 -8.73 -8.85
N GLY A 49 -10.67 -7.45 -8.54
CA GLY A 49 -11.21 -6.50 -9.52
C GLY A 49 -10.25 -6.17 -10.66
N ASP A 50 -8.95 -6.34 -10.43
CA ASP A 50 -7.86 -6.10 -11.39
C ASP A 50 -7.14 -7.39 -11.86
N GLY A 51 -7.54 -8.56 -11.35
CA GLY A 51 -6.99 -9.85 -11.76
C GLY A 51 -5.75 -10.31 -10.98
N ASP A 52 -5.33 -9.58 -9.94
CA ASP A 52 -4.18 -9.91 -9.09
C ASP A 52 -4.28 -11.30 -8.46
N VAL A 53 -5.44 -11.60 -7.87
CA VAL A 53 -5.70 -12.90 -7.24
C VAL A 53 -5.74 -14.01 -8.30
N THR A 54 -6.35 -13.77 -9.46
CA THR A 54 -6.41 -14.71 -10.57
C THR A 54 -5.01 -15.03 -11.09
N ARG A 55 -4.16 -14.04 -11.31
CA ARG A 55 -2.75 -14.24 -11.73
C ARG A 55 -1.98 -15.07 -10.70
N ASN A 56 -2.21 -14.85 -9.44
CA ASN A 56 -1.50 -15.49 -8.33
C ASN A 56 -2.22 -16.70 -7.72
N ARG A 57 -3.35 -17.14 -8.28
CA ARG A 57 -4.22 -18.18 -7.70
C ARG A 57 -3.49 -19.43 -7.24
N LYS A 58 -2.56 -19.96 -8.06
CA LYS A 58 -1.78 -21.16 -7.74
C LYS A 58 -0.89 -20.93 -6.52
N ALA A 59 -0.23 -19.80 -6.44
CA ALA A 59 0.65 -19.41 -5.34
C ALA A 59 -0.15 -19.15 -4.05
N LEU A 60 -1.24 -18.40 -4.15
CA LEU A 60 -2.15 -18.09 -3.05
C LEU A 60 -2.86 -19.34 -2.50
N GLY A 61 -3.09 -20.36 -3.33
CA GLY A 61 -3.63 -21.66 -2.91
C GLY A 61 -2.65 -22.54 -2.14
N SER A 62 -1.43 -22.07 -1.88
CA SER A 62 -0.43 -22.81 -1.08
C SER A 62 -0.96 -23.09 0.32
N ARG A 63 -0.76 -24.32 0.79
CA ARG A 63 -1.10 -24.75 2.16
C ARG A 63 -0.31 -23.98 3.24
N ASP A 64 0.78 -23.34 2.86
CA ASP A 64 1.63 -22.56 3.76
C ASP A 64 1.10 -21.15 4.01
N LEU A 65 0.14 -20.71 3.22
CA LEU A 65 -0.48 -19.39 3.35
C LEU A 65 -1.82 -19.45 4.09
N CYS A 66 -2.13 -18.34 4.76
CA CYS A 66 -3.44 -18.03 5.32
C CYS A 66 -3.88 -16.67 4.77
N LEU A 67 -4.96 -16.67 4.02
CA LEU A 67 -5.54 -15.49 3.41
C LEU A 67 -6.67 -14.95 4.28
N ARG A 68 -6.75 -13.63 4.42
CA ARG A 68 -7.81 -12.95 5.18
C ARG A 68 -8.19 -11.63 4.53
N LEU A 69 -9.36 -11.14 4.86
CA LEU A 69 -9.81 -9.79 4.55
C LEU A 69 -9.99 -9.01 5.86
N ASP A 70 -9.46 -7.80 5.90
CA ASP A 70 -9.73 -6.83 6.96
C ASP A 70 -10.49 -5.65 6.35
N VAL A 71 -11.77 -5.55 6.65
CA VAL A 71 -12.66 -4.54 6.12
C VAL A 71 -13.10 -3.62 7.24
N PHE A 72 -12.86 -2.33 7.09
CA PHE A 72 -13.23 -1.34 8.09
C PHE A 72 -13.53 0.02 7.47
N SER A 73 -14.22 0.86 8.22
CA SER A 73 -14.48 2.25 7.83
C SER A 73 -13.82 3.20 8.81
N GLU A 74 -13.26 4.28 8.30
CA GLU A 74 -12.68 5.36 9.07
C GLU A 74 -13.17 6.69 8.52
N GLY A 75 -14.07 7.35 9.24
CA GLY A 75 -14.83 8.47 8.71
C GLY A 75 -15.69 8.05 7.51
N GLN A 76 -15.49 8.71 6.39
CA GLN A 76 -16.19 8.39 5.13
C GLN A 76 -15.37 7.46 4.22
N LEU A 77 -14.19 7.05 4.63
CA LEU A 77 -13.34 6.14 3.88
C LEU A 77 -13.62 4.71 4.31
N ARG A 78 -13.86 3.83 3.34
CA ARG A 78 -13.91 2.38 3.55
C ARG A 78 -12.63 1.77 3.04
N TRP A 79 -11.99 0.99 3.87
CA TRP A 79 -10.74 0.31 3.58
C TRP A 79 -10.94 -1.19 3.52
N VAL A 80 -10.22 -1.81 2.61
CA VAL A 80 -10.10 -3.26 2.51
C VAL A 80 -8.62 -3.59 2.45
N PHE A 81 -8.16 -4.46 3.33
CA PHE A 81 -6.83 -5.05 3.27
C PHE A 81 -6.94 -6.52 2.93
N GLN A 82 -6.21 -6.95 1.94
CA GLN A 82 -5.91 -8.34 1.70
C GLN A 82 -4.69 -8.72 2.54
N ILE A 83 -4.85 -9.73 3.39
CA ILE A 83 -3.81 -10.20 4.30
C ILE A 83 -3.38 -11.58 3.84
N ILE A 84 -2.10 -11.73 3.51
CA ILE A 84 -1.50 -12.99 3.09
C ILE A 84 -0.39 -13.32 4.08
N GLN A 85 -0.62 -14.27 4.97
CA GLN A 85 0.33 -14.64 6.01
C GLN A 85 0.94 -16.01 5.76
N ASN A 86 2.25 -16.11 5.88
CA ASN A 86 2.93 -17.41 5.89
C ASN A 86 2.76 -18.08 7.26
N LYS A 87 2.08 -19.22 7.29
CA LYS A 87 1.78 -19.94 8.54
C LYS A 87 3.01 -20.57 9.21
N LYS A 88 4.01 -20.95 8.41
CA LYS A 88 5.23 -21.59 8.92
C LYS A 88 6.23 -20.55 9.42
N HIS A 89 6.27 -19.38 8.81
CA HIS A 89 7.23 -18.32 9.08
C HIS A 89 6.52 -16.97 9.26
N ALA A 90 5.50 -16.94 10.12
CA ALA A 90 4.69 -15.72 10.34
C ALA A 90 5.52 -14.54 10.89
N ALA A 91 6.55 -14.82 11.71
CA ALA A 91 7.41 -13.80 12.29
C ALA A 91 8.48 -13.23 11.32
N GLY A 92 8.24 -13.25 10.02
CA GLY A 92 9.06 -12.61 9.00
C GLY A 92 8.72 -11.13 8.78
N PRO A 93 9.21 -10.53 7.69
CA PRO A 93 8.94 -9.13 7.34
C PRO A 93 7.46 -8.81 7.22
N LEU A 94 7.12 -7.53 7.42
CA LEU A 94 5.85 -6.98 6.97
C LEU A 94 6.03 -6.42 5.56
N TRP A 95 5.41 -7.08 4.58
CA TRP A 95 5.36 -6.66 3.20
C TRP A 95 4.12 -5.78 3.00
N VAL A 96 4.28 -4.59 2.43
CA VAL A 96 3.17 -3.65 2.25
C VAL A 96 3.04 -3.29 0.78
N VAL A 97 1.86 -3.50 0.22
CA VAL A 97 1.46 -3.03 -1.12
C VAL A 97 0.38 -1.98 -0.92
N PRO A 98 0.71 -0.70 -0.93
CA PRO A 98 -0.25 0.34 -0.56
C PRO A 98 -1.17 0.75 -1.70
N HIS A 99 -0.85 0.42 -2.95
CA HIS A 99 -1.63 0.83 -4.12
C HIS A 99 -2.09 -0.38 -4.91
N ASP A 100 -3.38 -0.41 -5.20
CA ASP A 100 -4.06 -1.53 -5.85
C ASP A 100 -3.88 -1.59 -7.37
N ASP A 101 -3.40 -0.52 -7.98
CA ASP A 101 -3.05 -0.44 -9.40
C ASP A 101 -1.59 -0.85 -9.69
N GLU A 102 -0.90 -1.42 -8.71
CA GLU A 102 0.52 -1.79 -8.80
C GLU A 102 0.68 -3.32 -8.87
N ASP A 103 0.22 -3.94 -9.96
CA ASP A 103 0.17 -5.40 -10.20
C ASP A 103 1.49 -6.12 -9.90
N VAL A 104 2.62 -5.58 -10.38
CA VAL A 104 3.95 -6.16 -10.18
C VAL A 104 4.33 -6.18 -8.70
N ALA A 105 3.91 -5.17 -7.93
CA ALA A 105 4.16 -5.10 -6.49
C ALA A 105 3.39 -6.19 -5.76
N PHE A 106 2.14 -6.46 -6.14
CA PHE A 106 1.36 -7.55 -5.56
C PHE A 106 1.96 -8.92 -5.89
N ASP A 107 2.29 -9.18 -7.16
CA ASP A 107 2.92 -10.43 -7.60
C ASP A 107 4.23 -10.70 -6.85
N SER A 108 5.04 -9.66 -6.69
CA SER A 108 6.30 -9.73 -5.93
C SER A 108 6.10 -9.93 -4.43
N ALA A 109 5.02 -9.37 -3.85
CA ALA A 109 4.67 -9.61 -2.45
C ALA A 109 4.27 -11.07 -2.19
N VAL A 110 3.52 -11.68 -3.11
CA VAL A 110 3.18 -13.11 -3.05
C VAL A 110 4.44 -13.98 -3.13
N TYR A 111 5.38 -13.66 -4.04
CA TYR A 111 6.69 -14.31 -4.07
C TYR A 111 7.43 -14.16 -2.74
N ALA A 112 7.51 -12.94 -2.22
CA ALA A 112 8.27 -12.62 -1.02
C ALA A 112 7.76 -13.37 0.22
N VAL A 113 6.45 -13.39 0.44
CA VAL A 113 5.86 -14.06 1.62
C VAL A 113 6.03 -15.57 1.55
N LEU A 114 5.97 -16.18 0.36
CA LEU A 114 6.23 -17.61 0.19
C LEU A 114 7.69 -17.95 0.47
N ARG A 115 8.64 -17.13 0.00
CA ARG A 115 10.06 -17.39 0.08
C ARG A 115 10.69 -17.00 1.42
N TYR A 116 10.25 -15.89 2.00
CA TYR A 116 10.88 -15.28 3.18
C TYR A 116 10.01 -15.27 4.42
N GLY A 117 8.74 -15.63 4.27
CA GLY A 117 7.78 -15.59 5.37
C GLY A 117 7.23 -14.19 5.64
N GLY A 118 6.66 -14.02 6.81
CA GLY A 118 6.02 -12.78 7.25
C GLY A 118 4.57 -12.67 6.81
N THR A 119 4.13 -11.44 6.66
CA THR A 119 2.75 -11.11 6.29
C THR A 119 2.74 -10.03 5.23
N VAL A 120 1.98 -10.23 4.16
CA VAL A 120 1.61 -9.19 3.20
C VAL A 120 0.36 -8.48 3.71
N VAL A 121 0.36 -7.16 3.63
CA VAL A 121 -0.84 -6.33 3.72
C VAL A 121 -0.94 -5.52 2.43
N ALA A 122 -1.86 -5.90 1.57
CA ALA A 122 -2.17 -5.18 0.34
C ALA A 122 -3.47 -4.38 0.51
N VAL A 123 -3.45 -3.13 0.08
CA VAL A 123 -4.66 -2.29 0.06
C VAL A 123 -5.45 -2.63 -1.19
N GLU A 124 -6.72 -2.95 -1.03
CA GLU A 124 -7.61 -3.34 -2.12
C GLU A 124 -8.61 -2.23 -2.45
N ARG A 125 -8.67 -1.83 -3.71
CA ARG A 125 -9.54 -0.76 -4.24
C ARG A 125 -10.12 -1.05 -5.63
N ASN A 126 -10.16 -2.30 -6.03
CA ASN A 126 -10.69 -2.73 -7.33
C ASN A 126 -9.91 -2.13 -8.51
N GLY A 127 -8.58 -2.11 -8.40
CA GLY A 127 -7.66 -1.56 -9.39
C GLY A 127 -7.51 -0.03 -9.37
N ASP A 128 -8.04 0.68 -8.37
CA ASP A 128 -7.84 2.14 -8.23
C ASP A 128 -6.76 2.45 -7.18
N ARG A 129 -5.77 3.23 -7.57
CA ARG A 129 -4.70 3.71 -6.68
C ARG A 129 -5.24 4.44 -5.45
N TYR A 130 -6.35 5.14 -5.58
CA TYR A 130 -6.83 6.08 -4.58
C TYR A 130 -8.13 5.63 -3.92
N ASN A 131 -8.25 5.78 -2.63
CA ASN A 131 -9.55 5.84 -1.98
C ASN A 131 -10.19 7.21 -2.20
N ARG A 132 -11.50 7.35 -2.00
CA ARG A 132 -12.22 8.58 -2.36
C ARG A 132 -13.23 9.00 -1.31
N ILE A 133 -13.37 10.32 -1.13
CA ILE A 133 -14.52 10.97 -0.50
C ILE A 133 -15.12 11.90 -1.54
N GLY A 134 -16.21 11.49 -2.18
CA GLY A 134 -16.77 12.18 -3.34
C GLY A 134 -15.73 12.24 -4.47
N LYS A 135 -15.39 13.44 -4.93
CA LYS A 135 -14.37 13.67 -5.98
C LYS A 135 -12.93 13.74 -5.43
N ARG A 136 -12.76 13.81 -4.12
CA ARG A 136 -11.43 13.99 -3.50
C ARG A 136 -10.75 12.64 -3.35
N LYS A 137 -9.50 12.56 -3.78
CA LYS A 137 -8.66 11.37 -3.73
C LYS A 137 -7.88 11.31 -2.42
N GLN A 138 -7.82 10.13 -1.81
CA GLN A 138 -6.96 9.82 -0.68
C GLN A 138 -5.96 8.75 -1.10
N ASP A 139 -4.70 9.12 -1.15
CA ASP A 139 -3.62 8.18 -1.36
C ASP A 139 -3.47 7.29 -0.11
N PRO A 140 -3.53 5.95 -0.23
CA PRO A 140 -3.28 5.04 0.88
C PRO A 140 -1.92 5.27 1.53
N ASN A 141 -0.88 5.57 0.72
CA ASN A 141 0.46 5.88 1.22
C ASN A 141 0.58 7.30 1.83
N ARG A 142 -0.53 7.95 2.15
CA ARG A 142 -0.61 9.19 2.94
C ARG A 142 -1.54 9.05 4.16
N ASN A 143 -1.67 7.80 4.68
CA ASN A 143 -2.51 7.51 5.84
C ASN A 143 -1.74 6.98 7.05
N PHE A 144 -0.41 6.95 7.01
CA PHE A 144 0.41 6.47 8.11
C PHE A 144 0.63 7.56 9.15
N GLN A 145 -0.17 7.53 10.20
CA GLN A 145 -0.22 8.59 11.20
C GLN A 145 0.54 8.22 12.48
N VAL A 146 1.43 9.08 12.89
CA VAL A 146 2.12 8.96 14.19
C VAL A 146 1.18 9.42 15.30
N ARG A 147 1.17 8.70 16.42
CA ARG A 147 0.32 9.04 17.57
C ARG A 147 0.68 10.43 18.11
N GLY A 148 -0.32 11.25 18.30
CA GLY A 148 -0.17 12.62 18.82
C GLY A 148 0.02 13.69 17.75
N GLU A 149 0.29 13.30 16.51
CA GLU A 149 0.37 14.26 15.41
C GLU A 149 -0.99 14.62 14.83
N GLY A 150 -1.05 15.81 14.24
CA GLY A 150 -2.20 16.30 13.50
C GLY A 150 -2.42 15.55 12.18
N LYS A 151 -3.38 16.00 11.40
CA LYS A 151 -3.59 15.56 10.04
C LYS A 151 -2.44 16.05 9.16
N CYS A 152 -1.84 15.17 8.36
CA CYS A 152 -0.86 15.58 7.36
C CYS A 152 -1.52 16.36 6.21
N ARG A 153 -0.75 17.18 5.51
CA ARG A 153 -1.24 18.06 4.45
C ARG A 153 -2.03 17.30 3.37
N LEU A 154 -1.55 16.15 2.94
CA LEU A 154 -2.16 15.34 1.87
C LEU A 154 -3.27 14.40 2.35
N GLN A 155 -3.54 14.33 3.65
CA GLN A 155 -4.65 13.53 4.16
C GLN A 155 -6.00 14.25 3.98
N LEU A 156 -7.04 13.52 3.56
CA LEU A 156 -8.42 14.01 3.60
C LEU A 156 -8.96 14.07 5.02
N ALA A 157 -8.63 13.05 5.82
CA ALA A 157 -9.00 12.92 7.22
C ALA A 157 -7.91 12.19 7.99
N ARG A 158 -7.90 12.33 9.33
CA ARG A 158 -7.01 11.53 10.19
C ARG A 158 -7.36 10.05 10.07
N SER A 159 -6.33 9.20 9.97
CA SER A 159 -6.49 7.76 9.71
C SER A 159 -5.73 6.86 10.70
N PRO A 160 -5.96 7.01 12.02
CA PRO A 160 -5.24 6.21 13.02
C PRO A 160 -5.63 4.73 13.00
N GLN A 161 -6.84 4.40 12.53
CA GLN A 161 -7.29 3.01 12.42
C GLN A 161 -6.62 2.31 11.25
N PHE A 162 -6.48 2.98 10.10
CA PHE A 162 -5.72 2.48 8.95
C PHE A 162 -4.32 2.04 9.38
N THR A 163 -3.58 2.98 10.00
CA THR A 163 -2.22 2.70 10.48
C THR A 163 -2.19 1.53 11.48
N ARG A 164 -3.09 1.53 12.46
CA ARG A 164 -3.15 0.47 13.49
C ARG A 164 -3.46 -0.90 12.89
N ASN A 165 -4.43 -0.97 11.97
CA ASN A 165 -4.85 -2.23 11.37
C ASN A 165 -3.77 -2.81 10.46
N LEU A 166 -2.99 -1.97 9.77
CA LEU A 166 -1.86 -2.42 8.98
C LEU A 166 -0.70 -2.86 9.89
N MET A 167 -0.30 -2.01 10.83
CA MET A 167 0.88 -2.23 11.67
C MET A 167 0.71 -3.34 12.72
N ARG A 168 -0.50 -3.81 13.00
CA ARG A 168 -0.70 -4.95 13.91
C ARG A 168 -0.06 -6.25 13.41
N TRP A 169 0.26 -6.33 12.11
CA TRP A 169 0.91 -7.48 11.49
C TRP A 169 2.44 -7.42 11.56
N LEU A 170 3.01 -6.30 12.03
CA LEU A 170 4.44 -6.16 12.21
C LEU A 170 4.93 -6.91 13.45
N HIS A 171 5.77 -7.90 13.26
CA HIS A 171 6.45 -8.58 14.35
C HIS A 171 7.65 -7.77 14.87
N LYS A 172 7.87 -7.82 16.19
CA LYS A 172 8.96 -7.06 16.83
C LYS A 172 10.31 -7.39 16.20
N GLY A 173 11.03 -6.35 15.80
CA GLY A 173 12.37 -6.47 15.22
C GLY A 173 12.42 -6.81 13.74
N GLN A 174 11.28 -7.09 13.13
CA GLN A 174 11.21 -7.33 11.68
C GLN A 174 11.11 -6.03 10.88
N PRO A 175 11.62 -6.01 9.66
CA PRO A 175 11.53 -4.85 8.79
C PRO A 175 10.13 -4.69 8.20
N VAL A 176 9.79 -3.45 7.88
CA VAL A 176 8.70 -3.10 6.97
C VAL A 176 9.29 -2.92 5.59
N ILE A 177 8.79 -3.65 4.61
CA ILE A 177 9.22 -3.57 3.22
C ILE A 177 8.02 -3.20 2.37
N ALA A 178 8.04 -1.99 1.83
CA ALA A 178 7.04 -1.54 0.86
C ALA A 178 7.44 -2.00 -0.55
N LEU A 179 6.45 -2.39 -1.33
CA LEU A 179 6.60 -2.74 -2.73
C LEU A 179 5.73 -1.80 -3.53
N HIS A 180 6.34 -1.17 -4.53
CA HIS A 180 5.68 -0.18 -5.38
C HIS A 180 6.06 -0.38 -6.84
N THR A 181 5.25 0.21 -7.71
CA THR A 181 5.65 0.52 -9.07
C THR A 181 5.65 2.03 -9.30
N ASN A 182 6.45 2.48 -10.22
CA ASN A 182 6.53 3.87 -10.65
C ASN A 182 6.35 3.98 -12.16
N LYS A 183 6.21 5.21 -12.65
CA LYS A 183 6.18 5.47 -14.09
C LYS A 183 7.61 5.60 -14.61
N ALA A 184 7.84 5.15 -15.86
CA ALA A 184 9.11 5.34 -16.55
C ALA A 184 9.43 6.83 -16.74
N GLY A 185 10.72 7.16 -16.76
CA GLY A 185 11.23 8.50 -17.04
C GLY A 185 11.69 9.27 -15.81
N TYR A 186 12.00 8.58 -14.71
CA TYR A 186 12.74 9.18 -13.60
C TYR A 186 14.22 9.28 -13.97
N ASP A 187 14.75 10.51 -13.98
CA ASP A 187 16.17 10.76 -14.15
C ASP A 187 16.86 10.93 -12.81
N LEU A 188 17.79 10.02 -12.49
CA LEU A 188 18.62 10.08 -11.29
C LEU A 188 19.53 11.31 -11.30
N VAL A 189 19.95 11.75 -12.48
CA VAL A 189 20.77 12.95 -12.69
C VAL A 189 20.02 13.85 -13.68
N PRO A 190 19.07 14.68 -13.24
CA PRO A 190 18.37 15.57 -14.15
C PRO A 190 19.34 16.58 -14.74
N GLU A 191 19.26 16.81 -16.05
CA GLU A 191 19.92 17.93 -16.69
C GLU A 191 19.44 19.25 -16.08
N PRO A 192 20.30 20.31 -16.01
CA PRO A 192 20.02 21.54 -15.27
C PRO A 192 18.69 22.23 -15.62
N ASP A 193 18.20 22.04 -16.85
CA ASP A 193 17.02 22.73 -17.39
C ASP A 193 15.80 21.82 -17.54
N GLU A 194 15.88 20.52 -17.13
CA GLU A 194 14.73 19.62 -17.23
C GLU A 194 13.82 19.70 -16.01
N GLU A 195 12.51 19.63 -16.28
CA GLU A 195 11.48 19.56 -15.25
C GLU A 195 11.72 18.32 -14.38
N LYS A 196 12.09 18.56 -13.12
CA LYS A 196 12.51 17.51 -12.17
C LYS A 196 11.45 16.45 -12.00
N SER A 197 11.85 15.19 -12.16
CA SER A 197 11.09 13.97 -11.86
C SER A 197 9.78 13.78 -12.62
N LYS A 198 9.85 13.43 -13.90
CA LYS A 198 8.66 13.11 -14.71
C LYS A 198 8.04 11.74 -14.38
N GLY A 199 8.77 10.82 -13.79
CA GLY A 199 8.35 9.43 -13.64
C GLY A 199 7.74 9.06 -12.28
N ASN A 200 8.38 9.41 -11.18
CA ASN A 200 7.98 8.99 -9.85
C ASN A 200 7.23 10.10 -9.10
N VAL A 201 5.90 9.96 -8.99
CA VAL A 201 5.03 10.98 -8.38
C VAL A 201 5.38 11.21 -6.90
N SER A 202 5.72 10.17 -6.15
CA SER A 202 6.06 10.28 -4.74
C SER A 202 7.34 11.09 -4.54
N ILE A 203 8.39 10.78 -5.28
CA ILE A 203 9.67 11.50 -5.23
C ILE A 203 9.52 12.94 -5.72
N GLY A 204 8.69 13.17 -6.73
CA GLY A 204 8.39 14.52 -7.23
C GLY A 204 7.71 15.39 -6.18
N ILE A 205 6.73 14.85 -5.46
CA ILE A 205 6.04 15.54 -4.36
C ILE A 205 7.02 15.84 -3.22
N GLU A 206 7.85 14.89 -2.84
CA GLU A 206 8.81 15.02 -1.74
C GLU A 206 9.90 16.03 -2.05
N ARG A 207 10.41 16.10 -3.28
CA ARG A 207 11.33 17.17 -3.69
C ARG A 207 10.72 18.56 -3.60
N ALA A 208 9.43 18.68 -3.82
CA ALA A 208 8.72 19.97 -3.73
C ALA A 208 8.43 20.41 -2.30
N GLU A 209 8.55 19.53 -1.28
CA GLU A 209 8.02 19.75 0.06
C GLU A 209 9.04 19.69 1.20
N ASP A 210 10.26 20.12 0.99
CA ASP A 210 11.31 20.15 2.02
C ASP A 210 11.96 18.79 2.37
N SER A 211 11.69 17.73 1.68
CA SER A 211 12.49 16.51 1.77
C SER A 211 13.76 16.66 0.97
N HIS A 212 14.88 16.35 1.60
CA HIS A 212 16.17 16.33 0.92
C HIS A 212 16.44 14.89 0.45
N ILE A 213 16.25 14.65 -0.85
CA ILE A 213 16.63 13.37 -1.47
C ILE A 213 18.07 13.45 -1.94
N THR A 214 18.85 12.47 -1.53
CA THR A 214 20.20 12.23 -2.05
C THR A 214 20.20 10.96 -2.86
N GLU A 215 20.68 11.05 -4.09
CA GLU A 215 20.76 9.95 -5.03
C GLU A 215 22.09 9.23 -4.93
N PHE A 216 22.06 7.91 -4.92
CA PHE A 216 23.21 7.03 -4.93
C PHE A 216 23.07 6.08 -6.12
N PRO A 217 23.49 6.49 -7.32
CA PRO A 217 23.41 5.67 -8.52
C PRO A 217 24.37 4.48 -8.44
N ALA A 218 23.92 3.31 -8.87
CA ALA A 218 24.78 2.16 -9.04
C ALA A 218 25.59 2.29 -10.33
N ALA A 219 26.89 2.02 -10.25
CA ALA A 219 27.78 2.09 -11.42
C ALA A 219 27.44 1.05 -12.51
N ARG A 220 26.82 -0.06 -12.13
CA ARG A 220 26.37 -1.14 -13.01
C ARG A 220 24.97 -1.55 -12.60
N PRO A 221 23.92 -0.90 -13.15
CA PRO A 221 22.54 -1.20 -12.77
C PRO A 221 22.14 -2.66 -13.02
N ILE A 222 21.26 -3.17 -12.18
CA ILE A 222 20.66 -4.48 -12.38
C ILE A 222 19.90 -4.51 -13.72
N ARG A 223 19.80 -5.71 -14.32
CA ARG A 223 19.05 -5.86 -15.56
C ARG A 223 17.54 -5.68 -15.29
N ALA A 224 16.96 -4.63 -15.86
CA ALA A 224 15.55 -4.28 -15.82
C ALA A 224 15.15 -3.59 -17.13
N LYS A 225 13.86 -3.49 -17.42
CA LYS A 225 13.37 -2.75 -18.62
C LYS A 225 13.75 -1.27 -18.55
N SER A 226 13.66 -0.68 -17.37
CA SER A 226 14.08 0.69 -17.09
C SER A 226 14.96 0.72 -15.87
N PRO A 227 16.29 0.55 -16.04
CA PRO A 227 17.22 0.45 -14.91
C PRO A 227 17.21 1.70 -14.02
N ASN A 228 17.05 2.89 -14.56
CA ASN A 228 17.04 4.14 -13.81
C ASN A 228 15.79 4.30 -12.93
N ASP A 229 14.67 3.70 -13.34
CA ASP A 229 13.42 3.71 -12.60
C ASP A 229 13.29 2.51 -11.65
N THR A 230 14.31 1.63 -11.63
CA THR A 230 14.39 0.44 -10.77
C THR A 230 15.31 0.74 -9.61
N LEU A 231 14.75 1.03 -8.44
CA LEU A 231 15.48 1.61 -7.34
C LEU A 231 14.94 1.18 -5.96
N ILE A 232 15.77 1.38 -4.95
CA ILE A 232 15.38 1.24 -3.54
C ILE A 232 15.38 2.62 -2.89
N TYR A 233 14.30 2.88 -2.17
CA TYR A 233 14.12 4.08 -1.40
C TYR A 233 14.35 3.77 0.09
N VAL A 234 15.22 4.53 0.73
CA VAL A 234 15.50 4.46 2.15
C VAL A 234 15.32 5.81 2.80
N ALA A 235 14.88 5.84 4.05
CA ALA A 235 14.55 7.08 4.73
C ALA A 235 15.18 7.14 6.13
N SER A 236 15.59 8.33 6.57
CA SER A 236 16.13 8.57 7.90
C SER A 236 15.90 10.02 8.34
N ARG A 237 15.87 10.24 9.67
CA ARG A 237 15.91 11.59 10.26
C ARG A 237 17.32 12.21 10.22
N GLN A 238 18.32 11.46 9.90
CA GLN A 238 19.70 11.92 9.83
C GLN A 238 20.11 12.12 8.37
N LYS A 239 21.04 13.04 8.13
CA LYS A 239 21.60 13.25 6.80
C LYS A 239 22.41 12.02 6.35
N PRO A 240 22.55 11.80 5.03
CA PRO A 240 23.44 10.76 4.51
C PRO A 240 24.85 10.87 5.11
N GLY A 241 25.43 9.72 5.43
CA GLY A 241 26.76 9.66 6.06
C GLY A 241 26.76 9.68 7.59
N ASN A 242 25.74 10.22 8.24
CA ASN A 242 25.68 10.28 9.71
C ASN A 242 25.22 8.98 10.37
N VAL A 243 24.66 8.04 9.59
CA VAL A 243 24.24 6.70 10.04
C VAL A 243 25.12 5.67 9.37
N ALA A 244 26.21 5.29 10.02
CA ALA A 244 27.23 4.39 9.45
C ALA A 244 26.64 3.07 8.90
N GLN A 245 25.65 2.51 9.58
CA GLN A 245 25.03 1.26 9.13
C GLN A 245 24.11 1.45 7.91
N LEU A 246 23.32 2.52 7.89
CA LEU A 246 22.50 2.83 6.72
C LEU A 246 23.40 3.16 5.51
N SER A 247 24.52 3.86 5.73
CA SER A 247 25.53 4.10 4.69
C SER A 247 26.14 2.80 4.16
N ARG A 248 26.42 1.82 5.03
CA ARG A 248 26.88 0.49 4.61
C ARG A 248 25.82 -0.27 3.81
N PHE A 249 24.56 -0.17 4.24
CA PHE A 249 23.44 -0.78 3.51
C PHE A 249 23.28 -0.19 2.12
N VAL A 250 23.31 1.15 1.99
CA VAL A 250 23.27 1.86 0.71
C VAL A 250 24.42 1.42 -0.19
N ALA A 251 25.65 1.39 0.35
CA ALA A 251 26.84 0.95 -0.41
C ALA A 251 26.70 -0.50 -0.89
N ALA A 252 26.18 -1.41 -0.06
CA ALA A 252 25.96 -2.81 -0.43
C ALA A 252 24.89 -2.99 -1.52
N LEU A 253 23.84 -2.17 -1.48
CA LEU A 253 22.83 -2.11 -2.53
C LEU A 253 23.43 -1.64 -3.85
N ASN A 254 24.21 -0.54 -3.84
CA ASN A 254 24.88 -0.02 -5.03
C ASN A 254 25.87 -1.03 -5.62
N GLN A 255 26.65 -1.73 -4.78
CA GLN A 255 27.52 -2.82 -5.22
C GLN A 255 26.77 -3.98 -5.87
N SER A 256 25.50 -4.18 -5.46
CA SER A 256 24.60 -5.17 -6.07
C SER A 256 23.86 -4.65 -7.31
N GLY A 257 24.22 -3.46 -7.79
CA GLY A 257 23.64 -2.85 -8.99
C GLY A 257 22.30 -2.14 -8.78
N ILE A 258 21.92 -1.85 -7.55
CA ILE A 258 20.64 -1.20 -7.24
C ILE A 258 20.86 0.28 -6.97
N HIS A 259 20.13 1.13 -7.71
CA HIS A 259 20.05 2.56 -7.42
C HIS A 259 19.37 2.79 -6.07
N VAL A 260 19.84 3.77 -5.31
CA VAL A 260 19.24 4.10 -4.01
C VAL A 260 18.91 5.59 -3.95
N LEU A 261 17.68 5.86 -3.53
CA LEU A 261 17.24 7.19 -3.12
C LEU A 261 17.20 7.25 -1.60
N TYR A 262 17.94 8.20 -1.04
CA TYR A 262 18.01 8.42 0.39
C TYR A 262 17.20 9.67 0.75
N GLU A 263 16.12 9.49 1.49
CA GLU A 263 15.30 10.58 2.02
C GLU A 263 15.81 11.01 3.40
N HIS A 264 16.16 12.28 3.53
CA HIS A 264 16.31 12.94 4.83
C HIS A 264 14.95 13.50 5.26
N VAL A 265 14.27 12.79 6.17
CA VAL A 265 12.94 13.13 6.65
C VAL A 265 13.02 14.30 7.63
N ALA A 266 12.65 15.51 7.19
CA ALA A 266 12.56 16.69 8.04
C ALA A 266 11.17 16.86 8.67
N ARG A 267 10.12 16.51 7.93
CA ARG A 267 8.71 16.59 8.34
C ARG A 267 7.98 15.29 8.00
N ASN A 268 6.88 15.04 8.70
CA ASN A 268 6.05 13.89 8.41
C ASN A 268 4.99 14.24 7.35
N ASP A 269 5.03 13.53 6.22
CA ASP A 269 4.05 13.62 5.14
C ASP A 269 2.96 12.55 5.21
N CYS A 270 2.97 11.72 6.27
CA CYS A 270 2.13 10.55 6.47
C CYS A 270 2.33 9.42 5.46
N SER A 271 3.45 9.38 4.75
CA SER A 271 3.87 8.19 4.01
C SER A 271 4.32 7.09 4.96
N LEU A 272 4.38 5.86 4.44
CA LEU A 272 4.90 4.71 5.18
C LEU A 272 6.37 4.88 5.54
N SER A 273 7.19 5.47 4.64
CA SER A 273 8.60 5.77 4.89
C SER A 273 8.77 6.70 6.08
N ASN A 274 8.03 7.81 6.08
CA ASN A 274 8.06 8.78 7.16
C ASN A 274 7.57 8.20 8.49
N TYR A 275 6.46 7.47 8.46
CA TYR A 275 5.98 6.74 9.64
C TYR A 275 7.03 5.80 10.22
N ALA A 276 7.69 5.00 9.37
CA ALA A 276 8.73 4.06 9.78
C ALA A 276 9.91 4.79 10.45
N VAL A 277 10.36 5.90 9.87
CA VAL A 277 11.41 6.74 10.44
C VAL A 277 11.03 7.30 11.81
N TRP A 278 9.82 7.85 11.95
CA TRP A 278 9.33 8.40 13.22
C TRP A 278 9.10 7.33 14.29
N ARG A 279 8.86 6.09 13.88
CA ARG A 279 8.68 4.93 14.77
C ARG A 279 9.96 4.12 14.99
N ASN A 280 11.09 4.56 14.43
CA ASN A 280 12.38 3.84 14.45
C ASN A 280 12.23 2.38 13.96
N LEU A 281 11.50 2.16 12.87
CA LEU A 281 11.34 0.85 12.26
C LEU A 281 12.38 0.66 11.15
N PRO A 282 12.99 -0.52 11.01
CA PRO A 282 13.76 -0.84 9.82
C PRO A 282 12.81 -0.79 8.60
N TYR A 283 13.15 0.00 7.59
CA TYR A 283 12.29 0.26 6.44
C TYR A 283 13.06 0.24 5.14
N VAL A 284 12.43 -0.33 4.12
CA VAL A 284 12.89 -0.29 2.73
C VAL A 284 11.67 -0.16 1.83
N ASN A 285 11.76 0.67 0.80
CA ASN A 285 10.79 0.69 -0.30
C ASN A 285 11.48 0.25 -1.58
N ILE A 286 10.89 -0.72 -2.29
CA ILE A 286 11.41 -1.30 -3.53
C ILE A 286 10.49 -0.87 -4.67
N GLU A 287 11.06 -0.15 -5.63
CA GLU A 287 10.37 0.45 -6.76
C GLU A 287 10.85 -0.14 -8.09
N VAL A 288 9.93 -0.53 -8.95
CA VAL A 288 10.20 -0.87 -10.35
C VAL A 288 9.24 -0.13 -11.26
N VAL A 289 9.55 -0.06 -12.55
CA VAL A 289 8.63 0.58 -13.51
C VAL A 289 7.35 -0.24 -13.64
N ASP A 290 6.23 0.45 -13.68
CA ASP A 290 4.94 -0.14 -13.98
C ASP A 290 4.96 -0.90 -15.31
N GLY A 291 4.37 -2.10 -15.32
CA GLY A 291 4.45 -3.03 -16.45
C GLY A 291 5.84 -3.65 -16.68
N ASP A 292 6.82 -3.42 -15.76
CA ASP A 292 8.06 -4.20 -15.76
C ASP A 292 7.79 -5.64 -15.33
N ASP A 293 8.71 -6.54 -15.65
CA ASP A 293 8.57 -7.91 -15.19
C ASP A 293 8.82 -8.03 -13.68
N THR A 294 8.08 -8.91 -13.03
CA THR A 294 8.23 -9.22 -11.60
C THR A 294 9.65 -9.68 -11.25
N GLY A 295 10.42 -10.10 -12.27
CA GLY A 295 11.78 -10.58 -12.10
C GLY A 295 12.76 -9.52 -11.62
N ALA A 296 12.61 -8.25 -11.99
CA ALA A 296 13.45 -7.18 -11.48
C ALA A 296 13.19 -6.95 -9.98
N GLN A 297 11.93 -6.82 -9.59
CA GLN A 297 11.55 -6.55 -8.20
C GLN A 297 11.90 -7.73 -7.28
N THR A 298 11.69 -8.98 -7.73
CA THR A 298 12.05 -10.16 -6.94
C THR A 298 13.56 -10.29 -6.73
N ARG A 299 14.40 -9.94 -7.74
CA ARG A 299 15.86 -9.89 -7.55
C ARG A 299 16.29 -8.84 -6.51
N MET A 300 15.60 -7.69 -6.47
CA MET A 300 15.85 -6.67 -5.45
C MET A 300 15.42 -7.14 -4.06
N ILE A 301 14.26 -7.81 -3.96
CA ILE A 301 13.80 -8.45 -2.72
C ILE A 301 14.84 -9.47 -2.24
N ASP A 302 15.33 -10.35 -3.10
CA ASP A 302 16.35 -11.35 -2.76
C ASP A 302 17.64 -10.70 -2.24
N THR A 303 18.05 -9.59 -2.86
CA THR A 303 19.24 -8.82 -2.43
C THR A 303 19.01 -8.18 -1.06
N VAL A 304 17.91 -7.48 -0.86
CA VAL A 304 17.55 -6.86 0.43
C VAL A 304 17.49 -7.91 1.54
N MET A 305 16.84 -9.03 1.29
CA MET A 305 16.71 -10.11 2.29
C MET A 305 18.05 -10.78 2.61
N ARG A 306 18.93 -10.93 1.63
CA ARG A 306 20.30 -11.42 1.85
C ARG A 306 21.08 -10.45 2.74
N LEU A 307 21.00 -9.15 2.49
CA LEU A 307 21.69 -8.13 3.30
C LEU A 307 21.13 -8.05 4.73
N ILE A 308 19.81 -8.16 4.89
CA ILE A 308 19.18 -8.20 6.22
C ILE A 308 19.66 -9.42 7.00
N ARG A 309 19.69 -10.61 6.39
CA ARG A 309 20.13 -11.85 7.04
C ARG A 309 21.61 -11.86 7.38
N SER A 310 22.45 -11.16 6.63
CA SER A 310 23.87 -10.99 6.94
C SER A 310 24.17 -9.87 7.96
N GLY A 311 23.14 -9.26 8.55
CA GLY A 311 23.29 -8.16 9.51
C GLY A 311 23.66 -6.81 8.87
N GLN A 312 23.60 -6.71 7.54
CA GLN A 312 23.88 -5.49 6.79
C GLN A 312 22.60 -4.70 6.41
N GLY A 313 21.43 -5.13 6.88
CA GLY A 313 20.15 -4.49 6.59
C GLY A 313 19.99 -3.10 7.21
N PRO A 314 18.91 -2.39 6.87
CA PRO A 314 18.57 -1.12 7.50
C PRO A 314 18.30 -1.38 8.98
N GLN A 315 19.01 -0.67 9.85
CA GLN A 315 18.76 -0.73 11.30
C GLN A 315 18.12 0.58 11.80
N ARG A 316 17.61 0.47 13.03
CA ARG A 316 16.93 1.54 13.79
C ARG A 316 17.81 2.76 13.99
#